data_ce9ea8a8747eb993a0281400ca39c69a
#
_entry.id   ce9ea8a8747eb993a0281400ca39c69a
#
_cell.length_a   1.000
_cell.length_b   1.000
_cell.length_c   1.000
_cell.angle_alpha   90.00
_cell.angle_beta   90.00
_cell.angle_gamma   90.00
#
_symmetry.space_group_name_H-M   'P 1'
#
loop_
_entity.id
_entity.type
_entity.pdbx_description
1 polymer ?
#
loop_
_entity_poly.entity_id
_entity_poly.type
_entity_poly.pdbx_seq_one_letter_code
_entity_poly.pdbx_strand_id
1 'polypeptide(L)'
;MLFFFVKLEVRLKRFLSLISALVLSTQLYASHIVGGDMYYDCLGGNTYQITLKIYRDCLSDGADFDPILPVTVFNGLNVQIDQFTIPYPGSVTLDVLFDNPCITLPSDICVEEAIYQKTVTLPDSPTGYTLSYQRCCRGPAVTNLNDPDDEGLTLQIDIPPTSFAVCNSSARFTNYPPLVLCSGQEIEFDHSAIDPDGDLLVYELCSPFGGGSSVLPAPDPASPPPYDPVVWGPGFSATDPFGDGDLTIDPVTGMVTALPEAPGLYAVGVC
;
A
#
# COMPACT_ATOMS: atom_id res chain seq x y z
N MET A 1 7.36 37.85 54.10
CA MET A 1 8.40 37.16 53.30
C MET A 1 8.01 35.75 52.87
N LEU A 2 6.70 35.46 52.78
CA LEU A 2 6.19 34.11 52.42
C LEU A 2 5.58 34.01 51.00
N PHE A 3 5.37 35.13 50.33
CA PHE A 3 4.68 35.13 49.00
C PHE A 3 5.59 34.90 47.79
N PHE A 4 6.91 34.95 47.95
CA PHE A 4 7.84 34.81 46.84
C PHE A 4 8.09 33.33 46.45
N PHE A 5 8.03 32.42 47.40
CA PHE A 5 8.28 31.01 47.16
C PHE A 5 7.13 30.29 46.42
N VAL A 6 5.87 30.65 46.70
CA VAL A 6 4.71 30.04 46.04
C VAL A 6 4.63 30.37 44.55
N LYS A 7 5.02 31.58 44.15
CA LYS A 7 5.06 31.99 42.73
C LYS A 7 6.17 31.27 41.94
N LEU A 8 7.28 30.95 42.58
CA LEU A 8 8.39 30.25 41.93
C LEU A 8 8.06 28.77 41.66
N GLU A 9 7.44 28.08 42.62
CA GLU A 9 7.01 26.68 42.42
C GLU A 9 5.95 26.51 41.33
N VAL A 10 4.98 27.43 41.24
CA VAL A 10 3.93 27.36 40.21
C VAL A 10 4.52 27.62 38.83
N ARG A 11 5.50 28.54 38.70
CA ARG A 11 6.20 28.77 37.43
C ARG A 11 7.06 27.57 37.01
N LEU A 12 7.77 26.97 37.96
CA LEU A 12 8.60 25.78 37.70
C LEU A 12 7.76 24.58 37.31
N LYS A 13 6.63 24.33 37.99
CA LYS A 13 5.70 23.25 37.61
C LYS A 13 5.07 23.48 36.25
N ARG A 14 4.71 24.68 35.86
CA ARG A 14 4.20 25.02 34.52
C ARG A 14 5.30 24.89 33.45
N PHE A 15 6.53 25.24 33.75
CA PHE A 15 7.66 25.11 32.84
C PHE A 15 8.06 23.65 32.64
N LEU A 16 8.07 22.83 33.69
CA LEU A 16 8.25 21.38 33.63
C LEU A 16 7.11 20.70 32.90
N SER A 17 5.86 21.14 33.06
CA SER A 17 4.72 20.62 32.31
C SER A 17 4.79 20.96 30.83
N LEU A 18 5.28 22.14 30.45
CA LEU A 18 5.51 22.53 29.06
C LEU A 18 6.66 21.78 28.42
N ILE A 19 7.75 21.52 29.15
CA ILE A 19 8.86 20.69 28.69
C ILE A 19 8.41 19.24 28.53
N SER A 20 7.60 18.71 29.45
CA SER A 20 7.04 17.36 29.36
C SER A 20 6.10 17.22 28.15
N ALA A 21 5.31 18.25 27.83
CA ALA A 21 4.45 18.26 26.65
C ALA A 21 5.27 18.37 25.33
N LEU A 22 6.41 19.04 25.36
CA LEU A 22 7.29 19.18 24.19
C LEU A 22 8.10 17.89 23.90
N VAL A 23 8.41 17.10 24.94
CA VAL A 23 9.15 15.84 24.80
C VAL A 23 8.24 14.67 24.36
N LEU A 24 6.91 14.85 24.47
CA LEU A 24 5.92 13.85 24.05
C LEU A 24 5.45 14.04 22.60
N SER A 25 6.00 14.99 21.85
CA SER A 25 5.88 14.99 20.38
C SER A 25 6.78 13.88 19.82
N THR A 26 6.35 12.63 19.96
CA THR A 26 6.87 11.53 19.15
C THR A 26 6.58 11.90 17.70
N GLN A 27 7.61 12.13 16.93
CA GLN A 27 7.46 12.28 15.49
C GLN A 27 6.95 10.91 15.00
N LEU A 28 5.70 10.86 14.63
CA LEU A 28 5.14 9.73 13.90
C LEU A 28 5.76 9.82 12.51
N TYR A 29 6.84 9.09 12.29
CA TYR A 29 7.40 8.95 10.96
C TYR A 29 6.41 8.16 10.12
N ALA A 30 5.93 8.76 9.04
CA ALA A 30 5.18 8.06 8.03
C ALA A 30 6.09 6.99 7.39
N SER A 31 5.55 5.82 7.11
CA SER A 31 6.24 4.77 6.40
C SER A 31 6.19 5.13 4.90
N HIS A 32 7.33 5.22 4.23
CA HIS A 32 7.35 5.47 2.80
C HIS A 32 7.07 4.18 2.03
N ILE A 33 5.78 3.80 2.01
CA ILE A 33 5.31 2.65 1.25
C ILE A 33 5.24 3.03 -0.23
N VAL A 34 5.95 2.28 -1.06
CA VAL A 34 5.95 2.45 -2.52
C VAL A 34 4.69 1.85 -3.13
N GLY A 35 4.25 0.69 -2.60
CA GLY A 35 3.08 -0.01 -3.08
C GLY A 35 2.89 -1.35 -2.42
N GLY A 36 2.00 -2.16 -2.97
CA GLY A 36 1.76 -3.51 -2.49
C GLY A 36 0.73 -4.24 -3.33
N ASP A 37 0.65 -5.54 -3.10
CA ASP A 37 -0.31 -6.45 -3.68
C ASP A 37 -0.80 -7.43 -2.62
N MET A 38 -2.06 -7.83 -2.72
CA MET A 38 -2.66 -8.80 -1.80
C MET A 38 -3.47 -9.82 -2.58
N TYR A 39 -3.22 -11.11 -2.32
CA TYR A 39 -3.90 -12.20 -2.98
C TYR A 39 -4.08 -13.40 -2.04
N TYR A 40 -4.89 -14.36 -2.45
CA TYR A 40 -5.10 -15.59 -1.67
C TYR A 40 -5.12 -16.84 -2.57
N ASP A 41 -4.71 -17.93 -1.98
CA ASP A 41 -4.86 -19.28 -2.51
C ASP A 41 -5.91 -20.04 -1.71
N CYS A 42 -6.87 -20.66 -2.37
CA CYS A 42 -7.79 -21.58 -1.72
C CYS A 42 -7.13 -22.97 -1.53
N LEU A 43 -7.06 -23.41 -0.27
CA LEU A 43 -6.49 -24.71 0.10
C LEU A 43 -7.57 -25.79 0.30
N GLY A 44 -8.85 -25.45 0.07
CA GLY A 44 -9.98 -26.31 0.34
C GLY A 44 -10.50 -26.23 1.78
N GLY A 45 -11.76 -26.64 2.00
CA GLY A 45 -12.36 -26.66 3.33
C GLY A 45 -12.43 -25.28 3.98
N ASN A 46 -12.71 -24.22 3.21
CA ASN A 46 -12.75 -22.82 3.66
C ASN A 46 -11.41 -22.33 4.26
N THR A 47 -10.32 -22.96 3.88
CA THR A 47 -8.97 -22.60 4.31
C THR A 47 -8.26 -21.89 3.18
N TYR A 48 -7.66 -20.74 3.49
CA TYR A 48 -7.03 -19.86 2.52
C TYR A 48 -5.62 -19.50 2.97
N GLN A 49 -4.67 -19.47 2.06
CA GLN A 49 -3.37 -18.86 2.29
C GLN A 49 -3.44 -17.40 1.82
N ILE A 50 -3.37 -16.48 2.74
CA ILE A 50 -3.36 -15.04 2.45
C ILE A 50 -1.93 -14.60 2.30
N THR A 51 -1.63 -13.86 1.22
CA THR A 51 -0.30 -13.30 0.92
C THR A 51 -0.43 -11.80 0.69
N LEU A 52 0.40 -11.02 1.38
CA LEU A 52 0.58 -9.59 1.16
C LEU A 52 2.04 -9.35 0.79
N LYS A 53 2.25 -8.72 -0.37
CA LYS A 53 3.53 -8.16 -0.78
C LYS A 53 3.51 -6.67 -0.52
N ILE A 54 4.46 -6.17 0.23
CA ILE A 54 4.57 -4.75 0.55
C ILE A 54 5.93 -4.27 0.10
N TYR A 55 5.95 -3.15 -0.62
CA TYR A 55 7.13 -2.50 -1.13
C TYR A 55 7.40 -1.21 -0.36
N ARG A 56 8.63 -1.01 0.06
CA ARG A 56 9.07 0.14 0.84
C ARG A 56 10.34 0.74 0.24
N ASP A 57 10.45 2.06 0.28
CA ASP A 57 11.69 2.78 0.01
C ASP A 57 12.68 2.55 1.17
N CYS A 58 13.76 1.82 0.91
CA CYS A 58 14.78 1.48 1.91
C CYS A 58 15.76 2.62 2.22
N LEU A 59 15.75 3.72 1.47
CA LEU A 59 16.54 4.93 1.76
C LEU A 59 15.76 5.95 2.60
N SER A 60 14.48 5.69 2.80
CA SER A 60 13.60 6.55 3.59
C SER A 60 13.91 6.42 5.09
N ASP A 61 13.91 7.55 5.79
CA ASP A 61 13.94 7.62 7.26
C ASP A 61 12.56 7.30 7.89
N GLY A 62 11.57 6.88 7.07
CA GLY A 62 10.23 6.50 7.51
C GLY A 62 10.20 5.21 8.34
N ALA A 63 9.02 4.87 8.87
CA ALA A 63 8.83 3.67 9.67
C ALA A 63 9.15 2.39 8.87
N ASP A 64 9.75 1.42 9.54
CA ASP A 64 10.00 0.10 8.99
C ASP A 64 8.70 -0.66 8.70
N PHE A 65 8.83 -1.83 8.08
CA PHE A 65 7.73 -2.79 7.95
C PHE A 65 7.10 -3.10 9.29
N ASP A 66 5.79 -3.36 9.29
CA ASP A 66 5.09 -3.72 10.51
C ASP A 66 5.66 -5.03 11.09
N PRO A 67 6.17 -5.01 12.34
CA PRO A 67 6.69 -6.22 12.97
C PRO A 67 5.60 -7.28 13.19
N ILE A 68 4.36 -6.81 13.29
CA ILE A 68 3.13 -7.61 13.36
C ILE A 68 2.09 -6.88 12.52
N LEU A 69 1.78 -7.44 11.35
CA LEU A 69 0.86 -6.85 10.38
C LEU A 69 -0.57 -7.32 10.68
N PRO A 70 -1.52 -6.41 10.99
CA PRO A 70 -2.91 -6.77 11.21
C PRO A 70 -3.67 -6.87 9.89
N VAL A 71 -4.48 -7.91 9.73
CA VAL A 71 -5.45 -8.05 8.63
C VAL A 71 -6.85 -8.14 9.23
N THR A 72 -7.72 -7.24 8.82
CA THR A 72 -9.11 -7.19 9.27
C THR A 72 -10.01 -7.93 8.28
N VAL A 73 -10.95 -8.72 8.78
CA VAL A 73 -11.89 -9.49 7.97
C VAL A 73 -13.29 -8.90 8.12
N PHE A 74 -13.88 -8.51 7.01
CA PHE A 74 -15.25 -8.01 6.94
C PHE A 74 -16.14 -9.04 6.20
N ASN A 75 -17.40 -9.10 6.56
CA ASN A 75 -18.40 -9.83 5.78
C ASN A 75 -18.93 -8.95 4.62
N GLY A 76 -19.73 -9.50 3.72
CA GLY A 76 -20.29 -8.75 2.59
C GLY A 76 -21.31 -7.66 2.98
N LEU A 77 -21.53 -7.40 4.27
CA LEU A 77 -22.25 -6.25 4.81
C LEU A 77 -21.32 -5.20 5.41
N ASN A 78 -20.04 -5.30 5.16
CA ASN A 78 -18.97 -4.42 5.67
C ASN A 78 -18.87 -4.38 7.20
N VAL A 79 -19.32 -5.46 7.87
CA VAL A 79 -19.18 -5.62 9.33
C VAL A 79 -17.91 -6.42 9.61
N GLN A 80 -17.05 -5.90 10.45
CA GLN A 80 -15.90 -6.66 10.95
C GLN A 80 -16.37 -7.89 11.70
N ILE A 81 -15.84 -9.05 11.31
CA ILE A 81 -16.20 -10.34 11.91
C ILE A 81 -15.01 -11.04 12.55
N ASP A 82 -13.80 -10.75 12.07
CA ASP A 82 -12.56 -11.35 12.55
C ASP A 82 -11.38 -10.42 12.31
N GLN A 83 -10.25 -10.77 12.87
CA GLN A 83 -8.96 -10.13 12.68
C GLN A 83 -7.84 -11.10 12.98
N PHE A 84 -6.81 -11.10 12.19
CA PHE A 84 -5.60 -11.87 12.45
C PHE A 84 -4.34 -11.05 12.18
N THR A 85 -3.23 -11.51 12.71
CA THR A 85 -1.94 -10.84 12.54
C THR A 85 -0.94 -11.77 11.88
N ILE A 86 0.00 -11.17 11.13
CA ILE A 86 1.09 -11.87 10.45
C ILE A 86 2.42 -11.28 10.95
N PRO A 87 3.32 -12.08 11.52
CA PRO A 87 4.62 -11.59 11.94
C PRO A 87 5.50 -11.22 10.73
N TYR A 88 6.37 -10.23 10.91
CA TYR A 88 7.32 -9.81 9.89
C TYR A 88 8.25 -10.95 9.48
N PRO A 89 8.31 -11.29 8.17
CA PRO A 89 9.10 -12.42 7.69
C PRO A 89 10.56 -12.06 7.37
N GLY A 90 10.91 -10.78 7.38
CA GLY A 90 12.09 -10.20 6.76
C GLY A 90 11.80 -9.57 5.42
N SER A 91 12.72 -8.82 4.86
CA SER A 91 12.64 -8.19 3.55
C SER A 91 13.84 -8.54 2.68
N VAL A 92 13.67 -8.35 1.37
CA VAL A 92 14.73 -8.45 0.38
C VAL A 92 14.76 -7.18 -0.44
N THR A 93 15.94 -6.66 -0.74
CA THR A 93 16.09 -5.54 -1.66
C THR A 93 15.86 -6.05 -3.08
N LEU A 94 15.03 -5.34 -3.84
CA LEU A 94 14.76 -5.65 -5.23
C LEU A 94 15.91 -5.14 -6.11
N ASP A 95 16.31 -5.97 -7.07
CA ASP A 95 17.28 -5.56 -8.08
C ASP A 95 16.65 -4.56 -9.04
N VAL A 96 17.33 -3.45 -9.27
CA VAL A 96 16.96 -2.51 -10.34
C VAL A 96 17.40 -3.11 -11.66
N LEU A 97 16.51 -3.88 -12.29
CA LEU A 97 16.76 -4.48 -13.59
C LEU A 97 16.65 -3.37 -14.65
N PHE A 98 17.79 -2.97 -15.17
CA PHE A 98 17.87 -1.98 -16.23
C PHE A 98 18.87 -2.43 -17.29
N ASP A 99 18.37 -2.74 -18.48
CA ASP A 99 19.17 -3.28 -19.58
C ASP A 99 19.54 -2.17 -20.62
N ASN A 100 19.90 -0.99 -20.12
CA ASN A 100 20.40 0.07 -21.01
C ASN A 100 21.79 0.54 -20.59
N PRO A 101 22.85 0.15 -21.34
CA PRO A 101 24.23 0.48 -20.99
C PRO A 101 24.57 1.98 -21.03
N CYS A 102 23.67 2.82 -21.55
CA CYS A 102 23.86 4.27 -21.67
C CYS A 102 23.32 5.05 -20.48
N ILE A 103 22.70 4.40 -19.50
CA ILE A 103 22.08 5.07 -18.35
C ILE A 103 22.85 4.72 -17.07
N THR A 104 23.22 5.77 -16.35
CA THR A 104 23.69 5.64 -14.97
C THR A 104 22.47 5.61 -14.08
N LEU A 105 22.24 4.48 -13.39
CA LEU A 105 21.17 4.38 -12.41
C LEU A 105 21.35 5.44 -11.32
N PRO A 106 20.29 6.14 -10.93
CA PRO A 106 20.32 7.00 -9.76
C PRO A 106 20.73 6.21 -8.51
N SER A 107 21.61 6.77 -7.70
CA SER A 107 22.11 6.13 -6.47
C SER A 107 21.10 6.20 -5.31
N ASP A 108 20.00 6.90 -5.53
CA ASP A 108 18.94 7.21 -4.56
C ASP A 108 17.65 6.41 -4.81
N ILE A 109 17.78 5.27 -5.48
CA ILE A 109 16.67 4.32 -5.67
C ILE A 109 17.00 3.02 -4.95
N CYS A 110 16.16 2.69 -4.00
CA CYS A 110 16.23 1.44 -3.25
C CYS A 110 14.80 1.03 -2.86
N VAL A 111 14.38 -0.14 -3.29
CA VAL A 111 13.08 -0.72 -2.90
C VAL A 111 13.32 -2.08 -2.28
N GLU A 112 12.70 -2.31 -1.15
CA GLU A 112 12.66 -3.60 -0.48
C GLU A 112 11.25 -4.18 -0.47
N GLU A 113 11.16 -5.50 -0.58
CA GLU A 113 9.92 -6.26 -0.56
C GLU A 113 9.86 -7.12 0.70
N ALA A 114 8.71 -7.10 1.38
CA ALA A 114 8.35 -8.05 2.42
C ALA A 114 7.11 -8.85 2.00
N ILE A 115 7.18 -10.19 2.10
CA ILE A 115 6.10 -11.10 1.73
C ILE A 115 5.52 -11.72 3.00
N TYR A 116 4.43 -11.14 3.50
CA TYR A 116 3.69 -11.64 4.65
C TYR A 116 2.74 -12.74 4.23
N GLN A 117 2.75 -13.87 4.93
CA GLN A 117 1.89 -15.00 4.60
C GLN A 117 1.25 -15.61 5.85
N LYS A 118 -0.02 -15.98 5.73
CA LYS A 118 -0.74 -16.72 6.77
C LYS A 118 -1.84 -17.58 6.19
N THR A 119 -1.94 -18.80 6.71
CA THR A 119 -3.09 -19.67 6.47
C THR A 119 -4.17 -19.38 7.51
N VAL A 120 -5.39 -19.16 7.03
CA VAL A 120 -6.58 -18.90 7.85
C VAL A 120 -7.73 -19.81 7.41
N THR A 121 -8.60 -20.17 8.34
CA THR A 121 -9.85 -20.87 8.02
C THR A 121 -11.00 -19.95 8.37
N LEU A 122 -11.82 -19.61 7.37
CA LEU A 122 -12.98 -18.72 7.54
C LEU A 122 -14.26 -19.57 7.51
N PRO A 123 -15.28 -19.25 8.30
CA PRO A 123 -16.58 -19.93 8.23
C PRO A 123 -17.23 -19.84 6.85
N ASP A 124 -18.23 -20.67 6.56
CA ASP A 124 -19.06 -20.46 5.37
C ASP A 124 -19.74 -19.10 5.40
N SER A 125 -19.64 -18.34 4.31
CA SER A 125 -20.29 -17.05 4.18
C SER A 125 -21.18 -16.98 2.95
N PRO A 126 -22.46 -16.68 3.12
CA PRO A 126 -23.36 -16.46 1.99
C PRO A 126 -23.11 -15.14 1.26
N THR A 127 -22.34 -14.24 1.85
CA THR A 127 -22.04 -12.90 1.31
C THR A 127 -20.57 -12.71 0.95
N GLY A 128 -19.73 -13.73 1.17
CA GLY A 128 -18.28 -13.61 0.99
C GLY A 128 -17.60 -12.80 2.08
N TYR A 129 -16.34 -12.46 1.83
CA TYR A 129 -15.48 -11.72 2.74
C TYR A 129 -14.67 -10.68 2.00
N THR A 130 -14.40 -9.55 2.66
CA THR A 130 -13.33 -8.61 2.29
C THR A 130 -12.27 -8.64 3.38
N LEU A 131 -11.03 -8.91 3.00
CA LEU A 131 -9.87 -8.85 3.87
C LEU A 131 -9.08 -7.59 3.54
N SER A 132 -8.66 -6.85 4.57
CA SER A 132 -8.03 -5.55 4.35
C SER A 132 -6.87 -5.28 5.29
N TYR A 133 -5.86 -4.63 4.74
CA TYR A 133 -4.74 -4.03 5.46
C TYR A 133 -4.63 -2.57 5.04
N GLN A 134 -4.37 -1.68 6.01
CA GLN A 134 -4.22 -0.25 5.77
C GLN A 134 -2.93 0.28 6.39
N ARG A 135 -2.23 1.12 5.64
CA ARG A 135 -0.99 1.76 6.10
C ARG A 135 -0.82 3.15 5.47
N CYS A 136 -0.42 4.13 6.24
CA CYS A 136 0.05 5.42 5.81
C CYS A 136 1.58 5.51 6.00
N CYS A 137 2.31 6.27 5.25
CA CYS A 137 1.87 7.14 4.15
C CYS A 137 2.80 6.90 2.96
N ARG A 138 2.39 7.41 1.79
CA ARG A 138 3.26 7.47 0.61
C ARG A 138 4.34 8.53 0.85
N GLY A 139 5.42 8.49 0.08
CA GLY A 139 6.48 9.49 0.21
C GLY A 139 6.04 10.87 -0.33
N PRO A 140 6.51 11.99 0.25
CA PRO A 140 6.17 13.35 -0.21
C PRO A 140 6.67 13.65 -1.63
N ALA A 141 7.54 12.81 -2.18
CA ALA A 141 8.05 12.93 -3.54
C ALA A 141 7.08 12.44 -4.62
N VAL A 142 5.96 11.81 -4.26
CA VAL A 142 4.95 11.36 -5.25
C VAL A 142 4.31 12.58 -5.89
N THR A 143 4.46 12.69 -7.21
CA THR A 143 4.20 13.93 -7.98
C THR A 143 2.73 14.08 -8.34
N ASN A 144 2.03 12.99 -8.57
CA ASN A 144 0.68 12.96 -9.13
C ASN A 144 -0.44 12.83 -8.10
N LEU A 145 -0.13 12.88 -6.81
CA LEU A 145 -1.12 12.88 -5.74
C LEU A 145 -1.18 14.24 -5.03
N ASN A 146 -2.32 14.55 -4.46
CA ASN A 146 -2.47 15.67 -3.56
C ASN A 146 -2.09 15.24 -2.14
N ASP A 147 -1.25 16.03 -1.47
CA ASP A 147 -0.77 15.76 -0.10
C ASP A 147 -0.31 14.30 0.14
N PRO A 148 0.64 13.77 -0.67
CA PRO A 148 1.00 12.34 -0.64
C PRO A 148 1.63 11.88 0.67
N ASP A 149 2.13 12.77 1.50
CA ASP A 149 2.64 12.53 2.85
C ASP A 149 1.52 12.36 3.91
N ASP A 150 0.26 12.63 3.56
CA ASP A 150 -0.94 12.27 4.35
C ASP A 150 -1.80 11.21 3.64
N GLU A 151 -1.40 10.75 2.47
CA GLU A 151 -2.13 9.76 1.67
C GLU A 151 -1.57 8.36 1.90
N GLY A 152 -2.38 7.47 2.45
CA GLY A 152 -2.01 6.09 2.70
C GLY A 152 -2.40 5.13 1.57
N LEU A 153 -2.39 3.84 1.89
CA LEU A 153 -2.86 2.79 0.99
C LEU A 153 -3.74 1.79 1.74
N THR A 154 -4.70 1.22 1.01
CA THR A 154 -5.43 0.02 1.40
C THR A 154 -5.12 -1.09 0.42
N LEU A 155 -4.66 -2.23 0.94
CA LEU A 155 -4.64 -3.49 0.21
C LEU A 155 -5.87 -4.29 0.62
N GLN A 156 -6.65 -4.76 -0.37
CA GLN A 156 -7.82 -5.58 -0.12
C GLN A 156 -7.89 -6.76 -1.07
N ILE A 157 -8.55 -7.82 -0.61
CA ILE A 157 -8.99 -8.94 -1.43
C ILE A 157 -10.43 -9.29 -1.07
N ASP A 158 -11.18 -9.73 -2.07
CA ASP A 158 -12.53 -10.21 -1.88
C ASP A 158 -12.59 -11.74 -2.11
N ILE A 159 -13.02 -12.47 -1.10
CA ILE A 159 -13.30 -13.91 -1.21
C ILE A 159 -14.80 -14.06 -1.51
N PRO A 160 -15.16 -14.60 -2.68
CA PRO A 160 -16.56 -14.71 -3.07
C PRO A 160 -17.36 -15.63 -2.13
N PRO A 161 -18.71 -15.49 -2.12
CA PRO A 161 -19.55 -16.42 -1.40
C PRO A 161 -19.33 -17.86 -1.88
N THR A 162 -19.33 -18.83 -0.97
CA THR A 162 -19.14 -20.25 -1.29
C THR A 162 -20.21 -20.81 -2.24
N SER A 163 -21.34 -20.12 -2.37
CA SER A 163 -22.37 -20.42 -3.37
C SER A 163 -21.99 -20.02 -4.80
N PHE A 164 -21.03 -19.13 -4.98
CA PHE A 164 -20.50 -18.72 -6.29
C PHE A 164 -19.31 -19.57 -6.71
N ALA A 165 -18.38 -19.80 -5.78
CA ALA A 165 -17.20 -20.61 -6.03
C ALA A 165 -16.84 -21.40 -4.77
N VAL A 166 -16.71 -22.72 -4.90
CA VAL A 166 -16.44 -23.61 -3.76
C VAL A 166 -14.99 -23.46 -3.27
N CYS A 167 -14.06 -23.16 -4.17
CA CYS A 167 -12.65 -22.94 -3.87
C CYS A 167 -12.05 -22.13 -5.01
N ASN A 168 -12.10 -20.80 -4.86
CA ASN A 168 -11.49 -19.86 -5.80
C ASN A 168 -10.24 -19.31 -5.18
N SER A 169 -9.21 -19.09 -5.98
CA SER A 169 -7.99 -18.35 -5.64
C SER A 169 -8.00 -17.04 -6.39
N SER A 170 -7.39 -15.99 -5.87
CA SER A 170 -7.32 -14.73 -6.62
C SER A 170 -6.19 -14.73 -7.66
N ALA A 171 -6.39 -13.96 -8.71
CA ALA A 171 -5.33 -13.62 -9.65
C ALA A 171 -4.15 -12.95 -8.93
N ARG A 172 -2.95 -13.06 -9.53
CA ARG A 172 -1.73 -12.43 -9.02
C ARG A 172 -0.83 -11.98 -10.15
N PHE A 173 -0.26 -10.80 -10.05
CA PHE A 173 0.72 -10.31 -11.00
C PHE A 173 1.98 -11.17 -10.97
N THR A 174 2.53 -11.47 -12.17
CA THR A 174 3.72 -12.31 -12.33
C THR A 174 5.01 -11.52 -12.17
N ASN A 175 4.98 -10.25 -12.55
CA ASN A 175 6.12 -9.34 -12.52
C ASN A 175 5.79 -8.11 -11.69
N TYR A 176 6.77 -7.61 -10.93
CA TYR A 176 6.66 -6.26 -10.36
C TYR A 176 7.02 -5.22 -11.44
N PRO A 177 6.44 -4.01 -11.36
CA PRO A 177 6.75 -2.96 -12.34
C PRO A 177 8.21 -2.53 -12.28
N PRO A 178 8.79 -2.04 -13.38
CA PRO A 178 10.15 -1.53 -13.38
C PRO A 178 10.26 -0.36 -12.38
N LEU A 179 11.30 -0.42 -11.54
CA LEU A 179 11.52 0.59 -10.49
C LEU A 179 11.95 1.95 -11.06
N VAL A 180 12.44 1.97 -12.30
CA VAL A 180 12.95 3.15 -12.97
C VAL A 180 12.51 3.15 -14.41
N LEU A 181 11.97 4.29 -14.87
CA LEU A 181 11.66 4.57 -16.26
C LEU A 181 12.48 5.75 -16.75
N CYS A 182 12.84 5.77 -18.04
CA CYS A 182 13.52 6.91 -18.65
C CYS A 182 12.50 7.91 -19.13
N SER A 183 12.61 9.16 -18.67
CA SER A 183 11.83 10.27 -19.23
C SER A 183 12.16 10.46 -20.71
N GLY A 184 11.12 10.64 -21.53
CA GLY A 184 11.23 10.81 -22.99
C GLY A 184 11.56 9.53 -23.76
N GLN A 185 11.47 8.36 -23.14
CA GLN A 185 11.66 7.07 -23.79
C GLN A 185 10.44 6.18 -23.58
N GLU A 186 9.85 5.70 -24.66
CA GLU A 186 8.77 4.72 -24.61
C GLU A 186 9.29 3.38 -24.11
N ILE A 187 8.53 2.75 -23.23
CA ILE A 187 8.78 1.41 -22.73
C ILE A 187 7.54 0.53 -22.85
N GLU A 188 7.77 -0.75 -23.03
CA GLU A 188 6.76 -1.79 -22.86
C GLU A 188 7.13 -2.66 -21.66
N PHE A 189 6.15 -2.99 -20.83
CA PHE A 189 6.32 -3.80 -19.64
C PHE A 189 5.19 -4.83 -19.56
N ASP A 190 5.57 -6.10 -19.41
CA ASP A 190 4.61 -7.19 -19.18
C ASP A 190 4.15 -7.20 -17.73
N HIS A 191 2.96 -6.63 -17.49
CA HIS A 191 2.30 -6.61 -16.19
C HIS A 191 1.14 -7.61 -16.13
N SER A 192 1.29 -8.72 -16.84
CA SER A 192 0.30 -9.79 -16.83
C SER A 192 0.20 -10.46 -15.45
N ALA A 193 -0.99 -10.96 -15.18
CA ALA A 193 -1.30 -11.77 -14.00
C ALA A 193 -1.64 -13.19 -14.44
N ILE A 194 -1.58 -14.12 -13.50
CA ILE A 194 -2.09 -15.47 -13.64
C ILE A 194 -3.23 -15.68 -12.65
N ASP A 195 -4.24 -16.37 -13.09
CA ASP A 195 -5.28 -16.93 -12.23
C ASP A 195 -5.04 -18.44 -12.07
N PRO A 196 -4.90 -18.95 -10.81
CA PRO A 196 -4.65 -20.38 -10.58
C PRO A 196 -5.80 -21.30 -11.02
N ASP A 197 -7.02 -20.78 -11.06
CA ASP A 197 -8.23 -21.54 -11.42
C ASP A 197 -8.54 -21.44 -12.92
N GLY A 198 -7.79 -20.56 -13.63
CA GLY A 198 -7.87 -20.39 -15.07
C GLY A 198 -8.98 -19.43 -15.50
N ASP A 199 -9.41 -18.55 -14.63
CA ASP A 199 -10.40 -17.52 -14.94
C ASP A 199 -9.85 -16.48 -15.92
N LEU A 200 -10.75 -15.91 -16.72
CA LEU A 200 -10.38 -14.88 -17.69
C LEU A 200 -10.11 -13.57 -16.98
N LEU A 201 -8.91 -13.03 -17.21
CA LEU A 201 -8.49 -11.75 -16.66
C LEU A 201 -8.73 -10.62 -17.66
N VAL A 202 -9.11 -9.46 -17.13
CA VAL A 202 -9.23 -8.18 -17.86
C VAL A 202 -8.50 -7.13 -17.08
N TYR A 203 -7.67 -6.34 -17.74
CA TYR A 203 -6.80 -5.36 -17.14
C TYR A 203 -7.27 -3.94 -17.43
N GLU A 204 -7.20 -3.06 -16.43
CA GLU A 204 -7.46 -1.64 -16.58
C GLU A 204 -6.59 -0.80 -15.64
N LEU A 205 -6.40 0.47 -16.00
CA LEU A 205 -5.85 1.46 -15.06
C LEU A 205 -6.94 1.88 -14.09
N CYS A 206 -6.61 1.87 -12.80
CA CYS A 206 -7.58 2.21 -11.75
C CYS A 206 -6.95 3.10 -10.68
N SER A 207 -7.79 3.77 -9.89
CA SER A 207 -7.28 4.52 -8.74
C SER A 207 -6.90 3.57 -7.62
N PRO A 208 -5.66 3.64 -7.10
CA PRO A 208 -5.33 2.97 -5.85
C PRO A 208 -6.24 3.46 -4.72
N PHE A 209 -6.51 2.61 -3.74
CA PHE A 209 -7.23 3.03 -2.54
C PHE A 209 -6.30 3.78 -1.58
N GLY A 210 -6.81 4.87 -1.00
CA GLY A 210 -6.24 5.52 0.17
C GLY A 210 -6.46 4.67 1.43
N GLY A 211 -5.87 5.05 2.54
CA GLY A 211 -6.12 4.39 3.83
C GLY A 211 -5.04 4.65 4.86
N GLY A 212 -5.48 4.88 6.09
CA GLY A 212 -4.62 5.48 7.10
C GLY A 212 -4.38 6.97 6.82
N SER A 213 -3.73 7.63 7.74
CA SER A 213 -3.36 9.06 7.64
C SER A 213 -2.13 9.31 8.49
N SER A 214 -1.53 10.49 8.38
CA SER A 214 -0.42 10.90 9.26
C SER A 214 -0.78 10.88 10.75
N VAL A 215 -2.06 11.03 11.08
CA VAL A 215 -2.58 10.97 12.46
C VAL A 215 -2.84 9.53 12.93
N LEU A 216 -3.26 8.66 12.02
CA LEU A 216 -3.52 7.23 12.27
C LEU A 216 -2.82 6.40 11.18
N PRO A 217 -1.48 6.24 11.27
CA PRO A 217 -0.70 5.68 10.17
C PRO A 217 -0.86 4.16 9.98
N ALA A 218 -1.34 3.45 10.98
CA ALA A 218 -1.61 2.02 10.93
C ALA A 218 -2.93 1.74 11.63
N PRO A 219 -4.09 1.92 10.95
CA PRO A 219 -5.38 1.61 11.53
C PRO A 219 -5.47 0.13 11.94
N ASP A 220 -5.80 -0.11 13.19
CA ASP A 220 -5.95 -1.45 13.74
C ASP A 220 -7.18 -1.46 14.70
N PRO A 221 -8.31 -2.00 14.26
CA PRO A 221 -8.60 -2.64 12.97
C PRO A 221 -8.58 -1.65 11.78
N ALA A 222 -8.43 -2.19 10.56
CA ALA A 222 -8.63 -1.40 9.35
C ALA A 222 -10.05 -0.83 9.29
N SER A 223 -10.21 0.32 8.63
CA SER A 223 -11.54 0.89 8.37
C SER A 223 -12.37 -0.07 7.49
N PRO A 224 -13.70 -0.12 7.65
CA PRO A 224 -14.53 -0.98 6.80
C PRO A 224 -14.63 -0.45 5.37
N PRO A 225 -14.83 -1.34 4.37
CA PRO A 225 -15.16 -0.91 3.00
C PRO A 225 -16.52 -0.18 2.94
N PRO A 226 -16.83 0.60 1.87
CA PRO A 226 -15.96 0.85 0.71
C PRO A 226 -14.83 1.81 1.04
N TYR A 227 -13.71 1.68 0.31
CA TYR A 227 -12.55 2.55 0.48
C TYR A 227 -12.56 3.69 -0.52
N ASP A 228 -12.16 4.86 -0.07
CA ASP A 228 -11.99 6.01 -0.94
C ASP A 228 -10.72 5.83 -1.80
N PRO A 229 -10.76 6.22 -3.08
CA PRO A 229 -9.57 6.27 -3.91
C PRO A 229 -8.63 7.39 -3.42
N VAL A 230 -7.35 7.29 -3.78
CA VAL A 230 -6.38 8.38 -3.57
C VAL A 230 -6.85 9.68 -4.21
N VAL A 231 -6.45 10.81 -3.62
CA VAL A 231 -6.76 12.14 -4.16
C VAL A 231 -5.68 12.53 -5.17
N TRP A 232 -6.05 12.54 -6.45
CA TRP A 232 -5.15 12.93 -7.54
C TRP A 232 -4.82 14.43 -7.50
N GLY A 233 -3.58 14.75 -7.81
CA GLY A 233 -3.15 16.12 -8.02
C GLY A 233 -3.77 16.75 -9.28
N PRO A 234 -3.73 18.09 -9.44
CA PRO A 234 -4.29 18.76 -10.62
C PRO A 234 -3.66 18.26 -11.92
N GLY A 235 -4.48 17.85 -12.87
CA GLY A 235 -4.06 17.34 -14.17
C GLY A 235 -3.77 15.84 -14.23
N PHE A 236 -3.88 15.13 -13.11
CA PHE A 236 -3.68 13.68 -13.03
C PHE A 236 -4.98 12.93 -12.76
N SER A 237 -5.01 11.67 -13.16
CA SER A 237 -6.15 10.77 -12.90
C SER A 237 -5.70 9.31 -12.93
N ALA A 238 -6.60 8.39 -12.61
CA ALA A 238 -6.34 6.95 -12.72
C ALA A 238 -5.96 6.50 -14.14
N THR A 239 -6.60 7.11 -15.15
CA THR A 239 -6.37 6.79 -16.58
C THR A 239 -5.32 7.67 -17.23
N ASP A 240 -4.82 8.66 -16.51
CA ASP A 240 -3.76 9.57 -16.93
C ASP A 240 -2.86 9.90 -15.73
N PRO A 241 -2.13 8.92 -15.20
CA PRO A 241 -1.31 9.13 -13.99
C PRO A 241 -0.03 9.92 -14.26
N PHE A 242 0.38 10.11 -15.51
CA PHE A 242 1.51 10.95 -15.88
C PHE A 242 1.11 12.40 -16.26
N GLY A 243 -0.20 12.64 -16.50
CA GLY A 243 -0.73 13.95 -16.86
C GLY A 243 -0.54 14.34 -18.33
N ASP A 244 -0.07 13.43 -19.15
CA ASP A 244 0.18 13.58 -20.58
C ASP A 244 -0.51 12.47 -21.43
N GLY A 245 -1.22 11.54 -20.77
CA GLY A 245 -1.95 10.45 -21.44
C GLY A 245 -1.08 9.33 -21.99
N ASP A 246 0.22 9.34 -21.71
CA ASP A 246 1.18 8.37 -22.26
C ASP A 246 1.38 7.13 -21.35
N LEU A 247 0.33 6.68 -20.70
CA LEU A 247 0.29 5.38 -20.01
C LEU A 247 -0.96 4.62 -20.44
N THR A 248 -0.77 3.42 -20.99
CA THR A 248 -1.86 2.54 -21.39
C THR A 248 -1.60 1.11 -20.95
N ILE A 249 -2.67 0.33 -20.80
CA ILE A 249 -2.60 -1.11 -20.56
C ILE A 249 -3.49 -1.84 -21.55
N ASP A 250 -2.99 -2.90 -22.16
CA ASP A 250 -3.80 -3.77 -23.01
C ASP A 250 -4.75 -4.61 -22.11
N PRO A 251 -6.06 -4.50 -22.32
CA PRO A 251 -7.04 -5.14 -21.42
C PRO A 251 -7.07 -6.66 -21.48
N VAL A 252 -6.41 -7.27 -22.47
CA VAL A 252 -6.40 -8.74 -22.66
C VAL A 252 -5.07 -9.33 -22.21
N THR A 253 -3.97 -8.65 -22.52
CA THR A 253 -2.62 -9.19 -22.27
C THR A 253 -1.98 -8.66 -21.01
N GLY A 254 -2.45 -7.52 -20.45
CA GLY A 254 -1.79 -6.84 -19.33
C GLY A 254 -0.49 -6.13 -19.71
N MET A 255 -0.20 -6.00 -21.04
CA MET A 255 0.97 -5.25 -21.50
C MET A 255 0.78 -3.76 -21.25
N VAL A 256 1.69 -3.16 -20.51
CA VAL A 256 1.72 -1.72 -20.25
C VAL A 256 2.66 -1.06 -21.23
N THR A 257 2.20 0.03 -21.87
CA THR A 257 3.03 0.94 -22.67
C THR A 257 3.07 2.29 -22.00
N ALA A 258 4.25 2.83 -21.77
CA ALA A 258 4.44 4.09 -21.04
C ALA A 258 5.51 4.97 -21.70
N LEU A 259 5.24 6.27 -21.76
CA LEU A 259 6.19 7.31 -22.19
C LEU A 259 6.12 8.47 -21.18
N PRO A 260 6.84 8.41 -20.04
CA PRO A 260 6.86 9.51 -19.08
C PRO A 260 7.65 10.68 -19.65
N GLU A 261 7.05 11.86 -19.81
CA GLU A 261 7.72 13.04 -20.31
C GLU A 261 8.50 13.79 -19.23
N ALA A 262 8.00 13.81 -18.01
CA ALA A 262 8.62 14.51 -16.89
C ALA A 262 9.25 13.54 -15.86
N PRO A 263 10.41 13.89 -15.28
CA PRO A 263 10.95 13.13 -14.18
C PRO A 263 10.08 13.31 -12.93
N GLY A 264 9.87 12.22 -12.17
CA GLY A 264 9.08 12.24 -10.95
C GLY A 264 8.84 10.83 -10.42
N LEU A 265 8.22 10.76 -9.25
CA LEU A 265 7.68 9.52 -8.68
C LEU A 265 6.17 9.55 -8.85
N TYR A 266 5.62 8.53 -9.47
CA TYR A 266 4.20 8.49 -9.82
C TYR A 266 3.50 7.29 -9.19
N ALA A 267 2.33 7.54 -8.60
CA ALA A 267 1.42 6.48 -8.20
C ALA A 267 0.66 5.99 -9.44
N VAL A 268 0.61 4.68 -9.62
CA VAL A 268 -0.16 4.01 -10.69
C VAL A 268 -0.93 2.86 -10.06
N GLY A 269 -2.16 2.67 -10.47
CA GLY A 269 -2.97 1.51 -10.09
C GLY A 269 -3.34 0.70 -11.33
N VAL A 270 -3.22 -0.61 -11.21
CA VAL A 270 -3.69 -1.59 -12.19
C VAL A 270 -4.65 -2.54 -11.50
N CYS A 271 -5.79 -2.74 -12.11
CA CYS A 271 -6.82 -3.68 -11.66
C CYS A 271 -7.05 -4.77 -12.70
#